data_d3475e868bc99ff5ea3574a760266b2c
#
_entry.id   d3475e868bc99ff5ea3574a760266b2c
#
_cell.length_a   1.000
_cell.length_b   1.000
_cell.length_c   1.000
_cell.angle_alpha   90.00
_cell.angle_beta   90.00
_cell.angle_gamma   90.00
#
_symmetry.space_group_name_H-M   'P 1'
#
loop_
_entity.id
_entity.type
_entity.pdbx_description
1 polymer ?
#
loop_
_entity_poly.entity_id
_entity_poly.type
_entity_poly.pdbx_seq_one_letter_code
_entity_poly.pdbx_strand_id
1 'polypeptide(L)'
;MSARILVVDDIPANVKLLEARLSAEYFDVLTAASGTQALQICQRAECDIILLDVMMPDMDGFEVCRRLKSNPATHFIPVVMVTALDSPSDRVRGLEAGADDFLTKPVSDVVLIARVRSLTRLKMMADELRMRALTSLEIGVQAPERSAIADTGKGGRVLLVDDRPSSYERLAPLLAAEHSVDVEINPAEALFNAAESGYDLVIVSLDLDNFDGLRLCSQIRSLERTRHVPILAIADADSNSRLLRGLEIGVNDYLLRPIDKNELLARARTQIRRRRYTDHLRDNVQNSIEMAITDALTGLHNRRYMETHLATLADQAAGRGKPLTLMMLDIDFFKAINDSYGHDAGDDVLREFALRMRKSIRGIDLACRYGGEEFVIVMPETDLHVAGMVAERLRRSIANEPFSVHKGNKRIDVTVSVGLSTLEHKGEPLSDVLKRADTALYRAKNDGRNRVVMAPPPNEHGYLPQAVGSGR
;
A
#
# COMPACT_ATOMS: atom_id res chain seq x y z
N MET A 1 11.92 18.36 8.21
CA MET A 1 13.13 18.45 7.36
C MET A 1 12.79 19.39 6.23
N SER A 2 13.66 20.36 5.92
CA SER A 2 13.52 21.22 4.75
C SER A 2 13.87 20.39 3.50
N ALA A 3 13.03 20.46 2.45
CA ALA A 3 13.31 19.76 1.20
C ALA A 3 14.51 20.40 0.49
N ARG A 4 15.33 19.57 -0.17
CA ARG A 4 16.49 20.01 -0.97
C ARG A 4 16.08 20.19 -2.42
N ILE A 5 16.26 21.40 -2.95
CA ILE A 5 15.89 21.78 -4.30
C ILE A 5 17.14 21.99 -5.12
N LEU A 6 17.29 21.27 -6.22
CA LEU A 6 18.36 21.50 -7.17
C LEU A 6 17.92 22.51 -8.23
N VAL A 7 18.60 23.65 -8.31
CA VAL A 7 18.41 24.68 -9.36
C VAL A 7 19.50 24.52 -10.42
N VAL A 8 19.06 24.32 -11.66
CA VAL A 8 19.96 24.09 -12.81
C VAL A 8 19.70 25.17 -13.87
N ASP A 9 20.65 26.04 -14.08
CA ASP A 9 20.63 27.13 -15.12
C ASP A 9 22.05 27.52 -15.42
N ASP A 10 22.42 27.75 -16.66
CA ASP A 10 23.76 28.15 -17.10
C ASP A 10 24.06 29.64 -16.85
N ILE A 11 23.02 30.42 -16.55
CA ILE A 11 23.14 31.85 -16.25
C ILE A 11 23.17 32.05 -14.71
N PRO A 12 24.33 32.47 -14.16
CA PRO A 12 24.50 32.60 -12.70
C PRO A 12 23.50 33.56 -12.03
N ALA A 13 23.02 34.57 -12.75
CA ALA A 13 22.01 35.51 -12.24
C ALA A 13 20.67 34.84 -11.98
N ASN A 14 20.25 33.92 -12.88
CA ASN A 14 19.02 33.15 -12.72
C ASN A 14 19.12 32.20 -11.52
N VAL A 15 20.25 31.50 -11.40
CA VAL A 15 20.52 30.60 -10.26
C VAL A 15 20.38 31.36 -8.95
N LYS A 16 21.09 32.49 -8.80
CA LYS A 16 21.06 33.32 -7.58
C LYS A 16 19.65 33.84 -7.25
N LEU A 17 18.89 34.23 -8.28
CA LEU A 17 17.51 34.70 -8.08
C LEU A 17 16.63 33.62 -7.53
N LEU A 18 16.65 32.41 -8.12
CA LEU A 18 15.84 31.28 -7.65
C LEU A 18 16.32 30.78 -6.29
N GLU A 19 17.62 30.71 -6.06
CA GLU A 19 18.25 30.38 -4.76
C GLU A 19 17.75 31.32 -3.66
N ALA A 20 17.81 32.64 -3.88
CA ALA A 20 17.34 33.62 -2.89
C ALA A 20 15.85 33.48 -2.57
N ARG A 21 15.00 33.25 -3.59
CA ARG A 21 13.55 33.08 -3.43
C ARG A 21 13.20 31.80 -2.66
N LEU A 22 13.86 30.69 -2.97
CA LEU A 22 13.61 29.41 -2.32
C LEU A 22 14.17 29.37 -0.90
N SER A 23 15.34 29.95 -0.67
CA SER A 23 15.93 30.06 0.67
C SER A 23 15.12 30.95 1.61
N ALA A 24 14.44 31.98 1.08
CA ALA A 24 13.51 32.81 1.86
C ALA A 24 12.29 32.00 2.37
N GLU A 25 11.94 30.90 1.71
CA GLU A 25 10.87 29.97 2.09
C GLU A 25 11.40 28.74 2.85
N TYR A 26 12.63 28.81 3.34
CA TYR A 26 13.31 27.80 4.17
C TYR A 26 13.60 26.48 3.45
N PHE A 27 13.72 26.48 2.13
CA PHE A 27 14.23 25.33 1.38
C PHE A 27 15.77 25.30 1.40
N ASP A 28 16.33 24.10 1.38
CA ASP A 28 17.76 23.88 1.16
C ASP A 28 18.04 23.83 -0.35
N VAL A 29 18.90 24.70 -0.85
CA VAL A 29 19.09 24.89 -2.29
C VAL A 29 20.46 24.43 -2.72
N LEU A 30 20.49 23.47 -3.65
CA LEU A 30 21.67 23.06 -4.39
C LEU A 30 21.65 23.70 -5.76
N THR A 31 22.84 23.99 -6.32
CA THR A 31 22.94 24.65 -7.61
C THR A 31 23.83 23.88 -8.58
N ALA A 32 23.49 23.91 -9.86
CA ALA A 32 24.29 23.35 -10.94
C ALA A 32 24.29 24.32 -12.14
N ALA A 33 25.43 24.52 -12.75
CA ALA A 33 25.59 25.40 -13.91
C ALA A 33 25.52 24.63 -15.25
N SER A 34 25.28 23.32 -15.24
CA SER A 34 25.18 22.50 -16.45
C SER A 34 24.38 21.23 -16.21
N GLY A 35 23.87 20.65 -17.30
CA GLY A 35 23.17 19.36 -17.26
C GLY A 35 24.04 18.22 -16.72
N THR A 36 25.32 18.18 -17.06
CA THR A 36 26.25 17.15 -16.56
C THR A 36 26.43 17.24 -15.05
N GLN A 37 26.59 18.44 -14.50
CA GLN A 37 26.68 18.64 -13.06
C GLN A 37 25.38 18.26 -12.34
N ALA A 38 24.25 18.61 -12.93
CA ALA A 38 22.92 18.22 -12.39
C ALA A 38 22.79 16.71 -12.29
N LEU A 39 23.15 15.95 -13.33
CA LEU A 39 23.12 14.49 -13.33
C LEU A 39 24.00 13.88 -12.24
N GLN A 40 25.19 14.43 -12.02
CA GLN A 40 26.13 13.97 -10.97
C GLN A 40 25.53 14.18 -9.55
N ILE A 41 24.93 15.33 -9.29
CA ILE A 41 24.28 15.64 -8.00
C ILE A 41 23.11 14.67 -7.77
N CYS A 42 22.26 14.46 -8.77
CA CYS A 42 21.11 13.57 -8.66
C CYS A 42 21.51 12.10 -8.42
N GLN A 43 22.62 11.63 -8.98
CA GLN A 43 23.12 10.27 -8.75
C GLN A 43 23.53 10.01 -7.30
N ARG A 44 23.91 11.04 -6.56
CA ARG A 44 24.23 10.96 -5.12
C ARG A 44 22.98 11.01 -4.23
N ALA A 45 21.77 11.05 -4.83
CA ALA A 45 20.49 11.17 -4.13
C ALA A 45 20.41 12.40 -3.21
N GLU A 46 20.99 13.54 -3.63
CA GLU A 46 21.12 14.72 -2.79
C GLU A 46 19.96 15.71 -2.93
N CYS A 47 18.99 15.49 -3.85
CA CYS A 47 17.89 16.44 -4.09
C CYS A 47 16.50 15.78 -4.11
N ASP A 48 15.50 16.54 -3.66
CA ASP A 48 14.10 16.13 -3.60
C ASP A 48 13.28 16.61 -4.81
N ILE A 49 13.71 17.70 -5.46
CA ILE A 49 13.07 18.28 -6.65
C ILE A 49 14.13 19.01 -7.48
N ILE A 50 13.92 19.07 -8.78
CA ILE A 50 14.81 19.74 -9.71
C ILE A 50 14.05 20.86 -10.42
N LEU A 51 14.58 22.09 -10.37
CA LEU A 51 14.18 23.20 -11.22
C LEU A 51 15.22 23.29 -12.35
N LEU A 52 14.81 23.00 -13.58
CA LEU A 52 15.72 22.76 -14.70
C LEU A 52 15.45 23.75 -15.82
N ASP A 53 16.45 24.56 -16.16
CA ASP A 53 16.36 25.35 -17.39
C ASP A 53 16.46 24.46 -18.62
N VAL A 54 15.74 24.85 -19.66
CA VAL A 54 15.73 24.11 -20.94
C VAL A 54 16.88 24.54 -21.85
N MET A 55 17.17 25.85 -21.87
CA MET A 55 18.10 26.44 -22.79
C MET A 55 19.51 26.50 -22.20
N MET A 56 20.22 25.38 -22.20
CA MET A 56 21.59 25.28 -21.71
C MET A 56 22.54 24.81 -22.81
N PRO A 57 23.81 25.26 -22.80
CA PRO A 57 24.84 24.77 -23.72
C PRO A 57 25.14 23.27 -23.48
N ASP A 58 25.67 22.61 -24.49
CA ASP A 58 26.10 21.20 -24.51
C ASP A 58 24.99 20.19 -24.36
N MET A 59 24.16 20.30 -23.34
CA MET A 59 23.04 19.38 -23.05
C MET A 59 21.79 20.19 -22.65
N ASP A 60 20.74 20.15 -23.48
CA ASP A 60 19.48 20.84 -23.19
C ASP A 60 18.75 20.20 -22.01
N GLY A 61 17.83 20.96 -21.38
CA GLY A 61 17.06 20.46 -20.24
C GLY A 61 16.16 19.28 -20.57
N PHE A 62 15.72 19.15 -21.81
CA PHE A 62 14.92 17.98 -22.23
C PHE A 62 15.75 16.68 -22.19
N GLU A 63 17.01 16.73 -22.63
CA GLU A 63 17.92 15.58 -22.57
C GLU A 63 18.29 15.23 -21.13
N VAL A 64 18.58 16.23 -20.29
CA VAL A 64 18.81 16.01 -18.84
C VAL A 64 17.60 15.30 -18.22
N CYS A 65 16.39 15.79 -18.49
CA CYS A 65 15.16 15.19 -17.98
C CYS A 65 14.99 13.74 -18.45
N ARG A 66 15.17 13.44 -19.75
CA ARG A 66 15.09 12.07 -20.27
C ARG A 66 16.07 11.14 -19.56
N ARG A 67 17.32 11.56 -19.35
CA ARG A 67 18.32 10.73 -18.65
C ARG A 67 17.96 10.49 -17.19
N LEU A 68 17.44 11.50 -16.49
CA LEU A 68 16.97 11.35 -15.13
C LEU A 68 15.80 10.37 -15.04
N LYS A 69 14.83 10.49 -15.95
CA LYS A 69 13.60 9.68 -15.94
C LYS A 69 13.79 8.24 -16.47
N SER A 70 14.84 8.00 -17.26
CA SER A 70 15.20 6.64 -17.71
C SER A 70 16.06 5.86 -16.70
N ASN A 71 16.64 6.53 -15.70
CA ASN A 71 17.50 5.90 -14.71
C ASN A 71 16.69 5.46 -13.48
N PRO A 72 16.70 4.16 -13.11
CA PRO A 72 15.98 3.64 -11.93
C PRO A 72 16.31 4.35 -10.61
N ALA A 73 17.52 4.93 -10.49
CA ALA A 73 17.95 5.63 -9.27
C ALA A 73 17.42 7.06 -9.16
N THR A 74 16.95 7.68 -10.26
CA THR A 74 16.58 9.10 -10.29
C THR A 74 15.20 9.38 -10.90
N HIS A 75 14.54 8.40 -11.55
CA HIS A 75 13.27 8.60 -12.27
C HIS A 75 12.14 9.16 -11.39
N PHE A 76 12.21 8.89 -10.09
CA PHE A 76 11.22 9.32 -9.10
C PHE A 76 11.40 10.78 -8.64
N ILE A 77 12.52 11.43 -8.96
CA ILE A 77 12.76 12.83 -8.60
C ILE A 77 11.89 13.71 -9.49
N PRO A 78 11.00 14.56 -8.93
CA PRO A 78 10.23 15.50 -9.74
C PRO A 78 11.12 16.51 -10.45
N VAL A 79 10.83 16.77 -11.73
CA VAL A 79 11.52 17.75 -12.56
C VAL A 79 10.52 18.81 -13.00
N VAL A 80 10.78 20.06 -12.65
CA VAL A 80 10.05 21.23 -13.13
C VAL A 80 10.94 21.99 -14.12
N MET A 81 10.48 22.10 -15.36
CA MET A 81 11.18 22.91 -16.35
C MET A 81 10.89 24.38 -16.14
N VAL A 82 11.94 25.21 -16.11
CA VAL A 82 11.85 26.66 -15.90
C VAL A 82 12.51 27.34 -17.11
N THR A 83 11.72 27.88 -18.06
CA THR A 83 12.25 28.30 -19.34
C THR A 83 11.55 29.55 -19.90
N ALA A 84 12.21 30.23 -20.82
CA ALA A 84 11.63 31.31 -21.60
C ALA A 84 10.74 30.81 -22.78
N LEU A 85 10.81 29.51 -23.09
CA LEU A 85 9.96 28.90 -24.12
C LEU A 85 8.52 28.79 -23.59
N ASP A 86 7.56 29.38 -24.29
CA ASP A 86 6.15 29.45 -23.87
C ASP A 86 5.18 28.84 -24.88
N SER A 87 5.69 28.22 -25.94
CA SER A 87 4.80 27.60 -26.91
C SER A 87 4.18 26.31 -26.35
N PRO A 88 2.92 25.97 -26.74
CA PRO A 88 2.30 24.70 -26.39
C PRO A 88 3.16 23.49 -26.79
N SER A 89 3.88 23.57 -27.92
CA SER A 89 4.77 22.49 -28.38
C SER A 89 5.95 22.26 -27.45
N ASP A 90 6.52 23.32 -26.86
CA ASP A 90 7.64 23.19 -25.93
C ASP A 90 7.19 22.58 -24.59
N ARG A 91 6.02 22.95 -24.11
CA ARG A 91 5.43 22.33 -22.91
C ARG A 91 5.17 20.84 -23.12
N VAL A 92 4.58 20.47 -24.26
CA VAL A 92 4.39 19.07 -24.62
C VAL A 92 5.69 18.30 -24.68
N ARG A 93 6.71 18.86 -25.36
CA ARG A 93 8.04 18.25 -25.44
C ARG A 93 8.68 18.02 -24.06
N GLY A 94 8.47 18.97 -23.14
CA GLY A 94 8.92 18.83 -21.75
C GLY A 94 8.23 17.70 -21.00
N LEU A 95 6.92 17.62 -21.11
CA LEU A 95 6.11 16.57 -20.48
C LEU A 95 6.41 15.17 -21.09
N GLU A 96 6.64 15.10 -22.41
CA GLU A 96 7.06 13.87 -23.10
C GLU A 96 8.48 13.44 -22.72
N ALA A 97 9.39 14.40 -22.43
CA ALA A 97 10.69 14.09 -21.85
C ALA A 97 10.60 13.55 -20.42
N GLY A 98 9.41 13.57 -19.81
CA GLY A 98 9.13 13.07 -18.48
C GLY A 98 9.11 14.15 -17.39
N ALA A 99 9.13 15.43 -17.74
CA ALA A 99 8.98 16.50 -16.75
C ALA A 99 7.63 16.39 -16.02
N ASP A 100 7.64 16.75 -14.77
CA ASP A 100 6.46 16.71 -13.92
C ASP A 100 5.66 18.01 -14.00
N ASP A 101 6.34 19.12 -14.36
CA ASP A 101 5.70 20.42 -14.58
C ASP A 101 6.59 21.37 -15.39
N PHE A 102 6.00 22.55 -15.71
CA PHE A 102 6.61 23.55 -16.57
C PHE A 102 6.29 24.96 -16.05
N LEU A 103 7.28 25.81 -15.90
CA LEU A 103 7.15 27.20 -15.48
C LEU A 103 7.82 28.13 -16.50
N THR A 104 7.06 29.12 -16.99
CA THR A 104 7.56 30.10 -17.95
C THR A 104 8.22 31.29 -17.26
N LYS A 105 9.41 31.71 -17.74
CA LYS A 105 10.07 32.93 -17.28
C LYS A 105 9.39 34.17 -17.87
N PRO A 106 9.15 35.23 -17.08
CA PRO A 106 9.51 35.42 -15.68
C PRO A 106 8.61 34.63 -14.73
N VAL A 107 9.21 33.86 -13.83
CA VAL A 107 8.48 33.00 -12.91
C VAL A 107 7.84 33.81 -11.78
N SER A 108 6.56 33.67 -11.59
CA SER A 108 5.86 34.23 -10.43
C SER A 108 6.29 33.49 -9.15
N ASP A 109 6.67 34.22 -8.12
CA ASP A 109 7.10 33.65 -6.83
C ASP A 109 6.02 32.74 -6.22
N VAL A 110 4.80 33.20 -6.26
CA VAL A 110 3.66 32.50 -5.68
C VAL A 110 3.43 31.17 -6.39
N VAL A 111 3.49 31.15 -7.72
CA VAL A 111 3.33 29.93 -8.52
C VAL A 111 4.49 28.98 -8.30
N LEU A 112 5.73 29.48 -8.29
CA LEU A 112 6.93 28.70 -8.03
C LEU A 112 6.83 27.97 -6.68
N ILE A 113 6.56 28.71 -5.61
CA ILE A 113 6.52 28.16 -4.26
C ILE A 113 5.37 27.17 -4.09
N ALA A 114 4.17 27.46 -4.64
CA ALA A 114 3.04 26.54 -4.59
C ALA A 114 3.36 25.21 -5.30
N ARG A 115 4.01 25.26 -6.48
CA ARG A 115 4.42 24.07 -7.24
C ARG A 115 5.48 23.26 -6.51
N VAL A 116 6.52 23.93 -6.04
CA VAL A 116 7.59 23.28 -5.28
C VAL A 116 7.03 22.56 -4.05
N ARG A 117 6.20 23.25 -3.27
CA ARG A 117 5.55 22.65 -2.08
C ARG A 117 4.67 21.45 -2.43
N SER A 118 3.87 21.54 -3.49
CA SER A 118 2.99 20.46 -3.93
C SER A 118 3.80 19.22 -4.36
N LEU A 119 4.82 19.40 -5.22
CA LEU A 119 5.64 18.31 -5.73
C LEU A 119 6.54 17.69 -4.64
N THR A 120 7.09 18.51 -3.75
CA THR A 120 7.88 18.02 -2.60
C THR A 120 7.03 17.15 -1.69
N ARG A 121 5.80 17.56 -1.38
CA ARG A 121 4.87 16.76 -0.57
C ARG A 121 4.61 15.40 -1.20
N LEU A 122 4.34 15.36 -2.49
CA LEU A 122 4.11 14.12 -3.24
C LEU A 122 5.37 13.22 -3.23
N LYS A 123 6.54 13.81 -3.42
CA LYS A 123 7.83 13.10 -3.38
C LYS A 123 8.08 12.46 -2.01
N MET A 124 7.91 13.21 -0.92
CA MET A 124 8.12 12.70 0.44
C MET A 124 7.19 11.53 0.76
N MET A 125 5.93 11.60 0.34
CA MET A 125 4.99 10.48 0.50
C MET A 125 5.41 9.25 -0.30
N ALA A 126 5.87 9.43 -1.54
CA ALA A 126 6.35 8.32 -2.38
C ALA A 126 7.64 7.70 -1.81
N ASP A 127 8.56 8.52 -1.29
CA ASP A 127 9.80 8.05 -0.66
C ASP A 127 9.53 7.24 0.61
N GLU A 128 8.58 7.69 1.44
CA GLU A 128 8.19 6.94 2.62
C GLU A 128 7.65 5.55 2.25
N LEU A 129 6.77 5.47 1.25
CA LEU A 129 6.27 4.19 0.75
C LEU A 129 7.38 3.33 0.14
N ARG A 130 8.31 3.94 -0.61
CA ARG A 130 9.46 3.25 -1.20
C ARG A 130 10.39 2.69 -0.13
N MET A 131 10.72 3.47 0.90
CA MET A 131 11.55 3.00 2.02
C MET A 131 10.88 1.84 2.75
N ARG A 132 9.57 1.90 2.99
CA ARG A 132 8.82 0.78 3.57
C ARG A 132 8.85 -0.45 2.68
N ALA A 133 8.69 -0.29 1.36
CA ALA A 133 8.78 -1.38 0.41
C ALA A 133 10.18 -2.02 0.36
N LEU A 134 11.25 -1.22 0.41
CA LEU A 134 12.65 -1.69 0.44
C LEU A 134 12.97 -2.47 1.73
N THR A 135 12.53 -1.99 2.89
CA THR A 135 12.69 -2.71 4.16
C THR A 135 11.99 -4.07 4.13
N SER A 136 10.89 -4.17 3.39
CA SER A 136 10.17 -5.42 3.18
C SER A 136 10.93 -6.41 2.27
N LEU A 137 11.74 -5.91 1.33
CA LEU A 137 12.59 -6.74 0.46
C LEU A 137 13.72 -7.46 1.21
N GLU A 138 14.28 -6.86 2.25
CA GLU A 138 15.27 -7.51 3.13
C GLU A 138 14.69 -8.72 3.86
N ILE A 139 13.36 -8.85 3.92
CA ILE A 139 12.63 -9.97 4.54
C ILE A 139 12.32 -11.09 3.50
N GLY A 140 12.79 -10.97 2.25
CA GLY A 140 12.71 -12.05 1.24
C GLY A 140 11.58 -11.93 0.21
N VAL A 141 10.95 -10.76 0.07
CA VAL A 141 9.91 -10.50 -0.93
C VAL A 141 10.52 -10.01 -2.23
N GLN A 142 10.28 -10.72 -3.34
CA GLN A 142 10.76 -10.28 -4.66
C GLN A 142 10.03 -9.02 -5.13
N ALA A 143 10.77 -7.95 -5.45
CA ALA A 143 10.21 -6.74 -6.04
C ALA A 143 9.99 -6.88 -7.54
N PRO A 144 8.82 -6.52 -8.04
CA PRO A 144 8.61 -6.33 -9.47
C PRO A 144 8.96 -4.89 -9.89
N GLU A 145 10.23 -4.49 -9.75
CA GLU A 145 10.67 -3.11 -10.08
C GLU A 145 10.59 -2.75 -11.59
N ARG A 146 10.52 -3.73 -12.49
CA ARG A 146 10.60 -3.48 -13.93
C ARG A 146 9.29 -3.06 -14.59
N SER A 147 8.14 -3.32 -14.00
CA SER A 147 6.84 -3.04 -14.62
C SER A 147 6.38 -1.58 -14.49
N ALA A 148 6.73 -0.92 -13.40
CA ALA A 148 6.28 0.46 -13.13
C ALA A 148 6.97 1.52 -13.98
N ILE A 149 8.20 1.27 -14.44
CA ILE A 149 8.97 2.20 -15.30
C ILE A 149 8.44 2.22 -16.75
N ALA A 150 7.78 1.14 -17.18
CA ALA A 150 7.27 0.99 -18.54
C ALA A 150 5.84 1.56 -18.74
N ASP A 151 5.17 2.05 -17.68
CA ASP A 151 3.81 2.57 -17.80
C ASP A 151 3.80 3.88 -18.60
N THR A 152 3.05 3.86 -19.69
CA THR A 152 2.87 5.01 -20.58
C THR A 152 1.87 6.05 -20.05
N GLY A 153 1.10 5.72 -19.01
CA GLY A 153 -0.02 6.52 -18.52
C GLY A 153 -1.27 6.47 -19.40
N LYS A 154 -1.30 5.64 -20.46
CA LYS A 154 -2.47 5.45 -21.33
C LYS A 154 -3.47 4.45 -20.76
N GLY A 155 -4.68 4.41 -21.33
CA GLY A 155 -5.72 3.45 -20.93
C GLY A 155 -6.24 3.66 -19.50
N GLY A 156 -6.16 4.88 -18.96
CA GLY A 156 -6.71 5.22 -17.65
C GLY A 156 -8.21 5.52 -17.70
N ARG A 157 -8.88 5.38 -16.55
CA ARG A 157 -10.25 5.85 -16.36
C ARG A 157 -10.25 7.28 -15.86
N VAL A 158 -10.90 8.18 -16.62
CA VAL A 158 -10.91 9.63 -16.35
C VAL A 158 -12.33 10.07 -16.09
N LEU A 159 -12.57 10.77 -14.98
CA LEU A 159 -13.82 11.49 -14.73
C LEU A 159 -13.61 12.98 -15.10
N LEU A 160 -14.35 13.46 -16.08
CA LEU A 160 -14.37 14.88 -16.46
C LEU A 160 -15.59 15.57 -15.85
N VAL A 161 -15.37 16.51 -14.94
CA VAL A 161 -16.41 17.30 -14.28
C VAL A 161 -16.40 18.72 -14.86
N ASP A 162 -17.33 19.00 -15.73
CA ASP A 162 -17.51 20.31 -16.36
C ASP A 162 -18.97 20.45 -16.78
N ASP A 163 -19.63 21.55 -16.44
CA ASP A 163 -21.03 21.82 -16.75
C ASP A 163 -21.23 22.67 -18.01
N ARG A 164 -20.12 23.10 -18.65
CA ARG A 164 -20.15 23.90 -19.90
C ARG A 164 -20.16 22.98 -21.13
N PRO A 165 -21.24 22.88 -21.91
CA PRO A 165 -21.32 22.01 -23.10
C PRO A 165 -20.19 22.25 -24.10
N SER A 166 -19.86 23.50 -24.39
CA SER A 166 -18.78 23.88 -25.31
C SER A 166 -17.38 23.42 -24.83
N SER A 167 -17.22 23.12 -23.52
CA SER A 167 -15.99 22.62 -22.93
C SER A 167 -15.94 21.08 -22.94
N TYR A 168 -16.91 20.41 -22.31
CA TYR A 168 -16.85 18.96 -22.18
C TYR A 168 -17.03 18.22 -23.51
N GLU A 169 -17.87 18.72 -24.41
CA GLU A 169 -18.04 18.14 -25.76
C GLU A 169 -16.76 18.20 -26.60
N ARG A 170 -15.88 19.17 -26.32
CA ARG A 170 -14.58 19.28 -26.96
C ARG A 170 -13.54 18.43 -26.26
N LEU A 171 -13.49 18.41 -24.91
CA LEU A 171 -12.42 17.78 -24.13
C LEU A 171 -12.60 16.26 -24.04
N ALA A 172 -13.83 15.77 -23.90
CA ALA A 172 -14.08 14.34 -23.72
C ALA A 172 -13.62 13.49 -24.93
N PRO A 173 -13.89 13.86 -26.20
CA PRO A 173 -13.35 13.12 -27.34
C PRO A 173 -11.82 13.16 -27.45
N LEU A 174 -11.19 14.28 -27.02
CA LEU A 174 -9.74 14.38 -27.01
C LEU A 174 -9.12 13.38 -26.02
N LEU A 175 -9.68 13.30 -24.81
CA LEU A 175 -9.26 12.36 -23.78
C LEU A 175 -9.58 10.91 -24.15
N ALA A 176 -10.73 10.68 -24.79
CA ALA A 176 -11.17 9.35 -25.24
C ALA A 176 -10.25 8.72 -26.30
N ALA A 177 -9.40 9.51 -26.95
CA ALA A 177 -8.37 8.99 -27.85
C ALA A 177 -7.37 8.04 -27.12
N GLU A 178 -7.20 8.20 -25.81
CA GLU A 178 -6.21 7.42 -25.03
C GLU A 178 -6.75 6.84 -23.72
N HIS A 179 -7.93 7.28 -23.26
CA HIS A 179 -8.48 6.94 -21.94
C HIS A 179 -9.96 6.58 -22.06
N SER A 180 -10.49 5.86 -21.06
CA SER A 180 -11.94 5.75 -20.86
C SER A 180 -12.42 6.97 -20.10
N VAL A 181 -13.42 7.70 -20.64
CA VAL A 181 -13.85 8.99 -20.11
C VAL A 181 -15.33 8.96 -19.77
N ASP A 182 -15.61 9.25 -18.52
CA ASP A 182 -16.95 9.52 -18.04
C ASP A 182 -17.09 11.05 -17.84
N VAL A 183 -18.17 11.64 -18.34
CA VAL A 183 -18.45 13.06 -18.17
C VAL A 183 -19.56 13.23 -17.16
N GLU A 184 -19.35 14.13 -16.21
CA GLU A 184 -20.35 14.45 -15.19
C GLU A 184 -20.54 15.97 -15.09
N ILE A 185 -21.78 16.39 -15.23
CA ILE A 185 -22.16 17.82 -15.17
C ILE A 185 -22.65 18.23 -13.77
N ASN A 186 -23.04 17.25 -12.95
CA ASN A 186 -23.52 17.49 -11.59
C ASN A 186 -22.40 17.20 -10.57
N PRO A 187 -21.93 18.21 -9.82
CA PRO A 187 -20.85 18.02 -8.85
C PRO A 187 -21.16 17.02 -7.72
N ALA A 188 -22.43 16.87 -7.33
CA ALA A 188 -22.80 15.91 -6.29
C ALA A 188 -22.72 14.47 -6.82
N GLU A 189 -23.18 14.21 -8.04
CA GLU A 189 -23.02 12.92 -8.71
C GLU A 189 -21.55 12.63 -9.01
N ALA A 190 -20.77 13.66 -9.38
CA ALA A 190 -19.33 13.53 -9.61
C ALA A 190 -18.60 13.02 -8.36
N LEU A 191 -18.95 13.51 -7.17
CA LEU A 191 -18.37 13.06 -5.91
C LEU A 191 -18.72 11.58 -5.62
N PHE A 192 -19.98 11.20 -5.84
CA PHE A 192 -20.45 9.83 -5.69
C PHE A 192 -19.75 8.89 -6.68
N ASN A 193 -19.72 9.26 -7.97
CA ASN A 193 -19.07 8.48 -9.02
C ASN A 193 -17.57 8.31 -8.75
N ALA A 194 -16.89 9.37 -8.30
CA ALA A 194 -15.49 9.31 -7.92
C ALA A 194 -15.21 8.30 -6.77
N ALA A 195 -16.15 8.17 -5.82
CA ALA A 195 -16.01 7.26 -4.68
C ALA A 195 -16.32 5.79 -5.02
N GLU A 196 -17.21 5.52 -5.96
CA GLU A 196 -17.69 4.16 -6.28
C GLU A 196 -16.95 3.52 -7.47
N SER A 197 -16.45 4.31 -8.42
CA SER A 197 -16.07 3.79 -9.73
C SER A 197 -14.56 3.65 -10.00
N GLY A 198 -13.68 4.02 -9.07
CA GLY A 198 -12.23 3.76 -9.17
C GLY A 198 -11.55 4.47 -10.36
N TYR A 199 -11.65 5.79 -10.47
CA TYR A 199 -10.99 6.57 -11.52
C TYR A 199 -9.49 6.74 -11.27
N ASP A 200 -8.70 6.74 -12.35
CA ASP A 200 -7.27 7.03 -12.32
C ASP A 200 -6.96 8.53 -12.25
N LEU A 201 -7.88 9.36 -12.74
CA LEU A 201 -7.76 10.81 -12.77
C LEU A 201 -9.14 11.46 -12.71
N VAL A 202 -9.27 12.52 -11.93
CA VAL A 202 -10.44 13.40 -11.98
C VAL A 202 -10.01 14.75 -12.53
N ILE A 203 -10.68 15.21 -13.59
CA ILE A 203 -10.49 16.53 -14.18
C ILE A 203 -11.67 17.40 -13.76
N VAL A 204 -11.41 18.54 -13.11
CA VAL A 204 -12.45 19.41 -12.57
C VAL A 204 -12.34 20.81 -13.13
N SER A 205 -13.41 21.31 -13.77
CA SER A 205 -13.52 22.73 -14.04
C SER A 205 -13.68 23.50 -12.73
N LEU A 206 -12.81 24.47 -12.47
CA LEU A 206 -12.96 25.34 -11.29
C LEU A 206 -14.10 26.33 -11.48
N ASP A 207 -14.41 26.67 -12.72
CA ASP A 207 -15.38 27.69 -13.09
C ASP A 207 -16.71 27.05 -13.54
N LEU A 208 -17.31 26.24 -12.63
CA LEU A 208 -18.67 25.70 -12.79
C LEU A 208 -19.71 26.79 -12.55
N ASP A 209 -20.82 26.76 -13.28
CA ASP A 209 -21.83 27.84 -13.26
C ASP A 209 -22.59 27.91 -11.92
N ASN A 210 -22.92 26.77 -11.32
CA ASN A 210 -23.76 26.70 -10.12
C ASN A 210 -23.07 26.10 -8.89
N PHE A 211 -21.77 25.83 -8.96
CA PHE A 211 -21.03 25.21 -7.88
C PHE A 211 -19.57 25.66 -7.85
N ASP A 212 -18.99 25.76 -6.67
CA ASP A 212 -17.56 26.06 -6.55
C ASP A 212 -16.71 24.79 -6.77
N GLY A 213 -16.00 24.75 -7.91
CA GLY A 213 -15.10 23.64 -8.26
C GLY A 213 -14.01 23.38 -7.22
N LEU A 214 -13.55 24.41 -6.49
CA LEU A 214 -12.62 24.23 -5.36
C LEU A 214 -13.26 23.47 -4.21
N ARG A 215 -14.53 23.69 -3.95
CA ARG A 215 -15.27 22.94 -2.93
C ARG A 215 -15.36 21.46 -3.30
N LEU A 216 -15.62 21.13 -4.57
CA LEU A 216 -15.59 19.75 -5.05
C LEU A 216 -14.21 19.11 -4.88
N CYS A 217 -13.14 19.81 -5.26
CA CYS A 217 -11.77 19.34 -5.05
C CYS A 217 -11.49 19.03 -3.56
N SER A 218 -11.93 19.91 -2.65
CA SER A 218 -11.80 19.73 -1.21
C SER A 218 -12.58 18.50 -0.71
N GLN A 219 -13.81 18.29 -1.20
CA GLN A 219 -14.63 17.13 -0.86
C GLN A 219 -13.98 15.83 -1.34
N ILE A 220 -13.47 15.78 -2.57
CA ILE A 220 -12.73 14.62 -3.12
C ILE A 220 -11.49 14.32 -2.23
N ARG A 221 -10.80 15.32 -1.72
CA ARG A 221 -9.64 15.15 -0.84
C ARG A 221 -9.98 14.67 0.58
N SER A 222 -11.17 14.99 1.07
CA SER A 222 -11.61 14.63 2.42
C SER A 222 -12.09 13.18 2.55
N LEU A 223 -12.54 12.56 1.47
CA LEU A 223 -13.00 11.17 1.47
C LEU A 223 -11.84 10.19 1.37
N GLU A 224 -11.84 9.16 2.21
CA GLU A 224 -10.79 8.15 2.26
C GLU A 224 -10.57 7.42 0.94
N ARG A 225 -11.66 7.09 0.23
CA ARG A 225 -11.62 6.37 -1.05
C ARG A 225 -11.04 7.21 -2.20
N THR A 226 -11.17 8.53 -2.16
CA THR A 226 -10.82 9.42 -3.27
C THR A 226 -9.64 10.34 -2.98
N ARG A 227 -9.22 10.48 -1.73
CA ARG A 227 -8.15 11.42 -1.32
C ARG A 227 -6.84 11.25 -2.10
N HIS A 228 -6.60 10.08 -2.67
CA HIS A 228 -5.39 9.74 -3.42
C HIS A 228 -5.54 9.84 -4.94
N VAL A 229 -6.78 10.04 -5.43
CA VAL A 229 -7.03 10.21 -6.86
C VAL A 229 -6.45 11.57 -7.31
N PRO A 230 -5.58 11.63 -8.34
CA PRO A 230 -5.08 12.91 -8.82
C PRO A 230 -6.21 13.76 -9.35
N ILE A 231 -6.13 15.06 -9.06
CA ILE A 231 -7.06 16.07 -9.57
C ILE A 231 -6.27 16.99 -10.51
N LEU A 232 -6.76 17.09 -11.76
CA LEU A 232 -6.31 18.07 -12.74
C LEU A 232 -7.39 19.15 -12.86
N ALA A 233 -7.07 20.37 -12.42
CA ALA A 233 -8.02 21.47 -12.50
C ALA A 233 -7.99 22.15 -13.88
N ILE A 234 -9.14 22.60 -14.33
CA ILE A 234 -9.28 23.48 -15.50
C ILE A 234 -9.78 24.84 -15.01
N ALA A 235 -9.12 25.92 -15.44
CA ALA A 235 -9.48 27.28 -15.06
C ALA A 235 -9.33 28.26 -16.23
N ASP A 236 -10.01 29.40 -16.13
CA ASP A 236 -9.81 30.50 -17.04
C ASP A 236 -8.49 31.25 -16.72
N ALA A 237 -7.89 31.91 -17.72
CA ALA A 237 -6.54 32.49 -17.62
C ALA A 237 -6.41 33.58 -16.52
N ASP A 238 -7.49 34.23 -16.15
CA ASP A 238 -7.57 35.28 -15.14
C ASP A 238 -7.85 34.72 -13.71
N SER A 239 -8.06 33.41 -13.56
CA SER A 239 -8.39 32.74 -12.28
C SER A 239 -7.18 32.38 -11.42
N ASN A 240 -6.05 33.13 -11.50
CA ASN A 240 -4.81 32.78 -10.79
C ASN A 240 -4.96 32.58 -9.27
N SER A 241 -5.77 33.37 -8.58
CA SER A 241 -6.00 33.22 -7.14
C SER A 241 -6.72 31.90 -6.79
N ARG A 242 -7.65 31.46 -7.64
CA ARG A 242 -8.35 30.18 -7.48
C ARG A 242 -7.42 29.00 -7.72
N LEU A 243 -6.56 29.09 -8.72
CA LEU A 243 -5.54 28.05 -8.99
C LEU A 243 -4.59 27.86 -7.82
N LEU A 244 -4.09 28.94 -7.24
CA LEU A 244 -3.21 28.86 -6.07
C LEU A 244 -3.92 28.18 -4.90
N ARG A 245 -5.15 28.57 -4.61
CA ARG A 245 -5.96 27.96 -3.58
C ARG A 245 -6.25 26.47 -3.88
N GLY A 246 -6.43 26.12 -5.15
CA GLY A 246 -6.56 24.72 -5.59
C GLY A 246 -5.32 23.88 -5.26
N LEU A 247 -4.13 24.40 -5.54
CA LEU A 247 -2.86 23.72 -5.22
C LEU A 247 -2.66 23.54 -3.70
N GLU A 248 -3.08 24.53 -2.88
CA GLU A 248 -3.06 24.43 -1.41
C GLU A 248 -4.03 23.36 -0.89
N ILE A 249 -5.23 23.26 -1.47
CA ILE A 249 -6.22 22.22 -1.14
C ILE A 249 -5.75 20.82 -1.55
N GLY A 250 -4.81 20.72 -2.50
CA GLY A 250 -4.25 19.44 -2.93
C GLY A 250 -4.60 19.04 -4.37
N VAL A 251 -5.02 19.98 -5.23
CA VAL A 251 -5.03 19.79 -6.67
C VAL A 251 -3.61 19.47 -7.14
N ASN A 252 -3.46 18.44 -7.97
CA ASN A 252 -2.14 17.95 -8.37
C ASN A 252 -1.55 18.78 -9.51
N ASP A 253 -2.42 19.23 -10.43
CA ASP A 253 -2.01 19.99 -11.61
C ASP A 253 -3.17 20.80 -12.17
N TYR A 254 -2.89 21.72 -13.12
CA TYR A 254 -3.93 22.52 -13.74
C TYR A 254 -3.68 22.79 -15.22
N LEU A 255 -4.74 23.15 -15.93
CA LEU A 255 -4.75 23.64 -17.30
C LEU A 255 -5.49 24.98 -17.39
N LEU A 256 -4.95 25.89 -18.18
CA LEU A 256 -5.60 27.17 -18.47
C LEU A 256 -6.33 27.12 -19.83
N ARG A 257 -7.50 27.72 -19.89
CA ARG A 257 -8.20 27.90 -21.15
C ARG A 257 -7.55 29.06 -21.97
N PRO A 258 -7.40 28.92 -23.29
CA PRO A 258 -7.83 27.81 -24.14
C PRO A 258 -6.91 26.58 -24.02
N ILE A 259 -7.49 25.39 -23.84
CA ILE A 259 -6.74 24.16 -23.60
C ILE A 259 -6.19 23.61 -24.92
N ASP A 260 -4.88 23.36 -24.97
CA ASP A 260 -4.23 22.63 -26.05
C ASP A 260 -4.45 21.11 -25.89
N LYS A 261 -4.73 20.42 -27.01
CA LYS A 261 -4.97 18.98 -27.04
C LYS A 261 -3.80 18.17 -26.49
N ASN A 262 -2.59 18.49 -26.93
CA ASN A 262 -1.41 17.70 -26.62
C ASN A 262 -0.97 17.93 -25.17
N GLU A 263 -1.11 19.18 -24.66
CA GLU A 263 -0.86 19.48 -23.25
C GLU A 263 -1.86 18.75 -22.34
N LEU A 264 -3.16 18.73 -22.68
CA LEU A 264 -4.17 17.96 -21.93
C LEU A 264 -3.79 16.48 -21.82
N LEU A 265 -3.49 15.84 -22.95
CA LEU A 265 -3.13 14.41 -22.97
C LEU A 265 -1.81 14.13 -22.23
N ALA A 266 -0.80 15.00 -22.40
CA ALA A 266 0.48 14.83 -21.73
C ALA A 266 0.36 14.96 -20.21
N ARG A 267 -0.42 15.94 -19.69
CA ARG A 267 -0.67 16.09 -18.25
C ARG A 267 -1.52 14.95 -17.72
N ALA A 268 -2.56 14.50 -18.42
CA ALA A 268 -3.37 13.37 -18.03
C ALA A 268 -2.51 12.10 -17.88
N ARG A 269 -1.67 11.78 -18.87
CA ARG A 269 -0.72 10.64 -18.80
C ARG A 269 0.22 10.76 -17.60
N THR A 270 0.76 11.95 -17.34
CA THR A 270 1.68 12.18 -16.23
C THR A 270 1.02 11.93 -14.88
N GLN A 271 -0.22 12.41 -14.68
CA GLN A 271 -0.95 12.19 -13.43
C GLN A 271 -1.36 10.73 -13.25
N ILE A 272 -1.81 10.06 -14.30
CA ILE A 272 -2.19 8.63 -14.28
C ILE A 272 -0.98 7.75 -13.99
N ARG A 273 0.15 7.97 -14.68
CA ARG A 273 1.40 7.24 -14.44
C ARG A 273 1.88 7.39 -13.00
N ARG A 274 1.85 8.62 -12.46
CA ARG A 274 2.23 8.90 -11.07
C ARG A 274 1.32 8.19 -10.07
N ARG A 275 0.02 8.18 -10.31
CA ARG A 275 -0.94 7.46 -9.48
C ARG A 275 -0.64 5.96 -9.47
N ARG A 276 -0.55 5.33 -10.65
CA ARG A 276 -0.28 3.89 -10.76
C ARG A 276 1.03 3.50 -10.09
N TYR A 277 2.06 4.31 -10.23
CA TYR A 277 3.31 4.10 -9.50
C TYR A 277 3.11 4.13 -7.98
N THR A 278 2.38 5.11 -7.46
CA THR A 278 2.13 5.22 -6.02
C THR A 278 1.24 4.10 -5.51
N ASP A 279 0.22 3.70 -6.26
CA ASP A 279 -0.66 2.58 -5.91
C ASP A 279 0.12 1.27 -5.91
N HIS A 280 0.98 1.05 -6.88
CA HIS A 280 1.88 -0.12 -6.91
C HIS A 280 2.82 -0.19 -5.70
N LEU A 281 3.37 0.95 -5.26
CA LEU A 281 4.18 0.98 -4.03
C LEU A 281 3.33 0.62 -2.79
N ARG A 282 2.09 1.09 -2.70
CA ARG A 282 1.18 0.75 -1.60
C ARG A 282 0.84 -0.73 -1.58
N ASP A 283 0.50 -1.29 -2.75
CA ASP A 283 0.19 -2.71 -2.89
C ASP A 283 1.39 -3.57 -2.48
N ASN A 284 2.61 -3.18 -2.88
CA ASN A 284 3.83 -3.88 -2.46
C ASN A 284 4.04 -3.85 -0.94
N VAL A 285 3.81 -2.69 -0.30
CA VAL A 285 3.88 -2.58 1.16
C VAL A 285 2.81 -3.45 1.82
N GLN A 286 1.58 -3.42 1.33
CA GLN A 286 0.48 -4.22 1.86
C GLN A 286 0.76 -5.72 1.71
N ASN A 287 1.16 -6.16 0.52
CA ASN A 287 1.52 -7.55 0.25
C ASN A 287 2.69 -8.01 1.14
N SER A 288 3.66 -7.14 1.39
CA SER A 288 4.79 -7.44 2.26
C SER A 288 4.35 -7.61 3.71
N ILE A 289 3.43 -6.79 4.20
CA ILE A 289 2.85 -6.94 5.53
C ILE A 289 2.10 -8.27 5.60
N GLU A 290 1.25 -8.59 4.62
CA GLU A 290 0.51 -9.85 4.58
C GLU A 290 1.45 -11.07 4.58
N MET A 291 2.52 -11.05 3.79
CA MET A 291 3.53 -12.13 3.80
C MET A 291 4.32 -12.20 5.11
N ALA A 292 4.55 -11.08 5.78
CA ALA A 292 5.21 -11.06 7.08
C ALA A 292 4.35 -11.62 8.22
N ILE A 293 3.02 -11.61 8.09
CA ILE A 293 2.08 -12.02 9.14
C ILE A 293 1.32 -13.31 8.82
N THR A 294 1.34 -13.81 7.57
CA THR A 294 0.63 -15.03 7.15
C THR A 294 1.58 -16.15 6.78
N ASP A 295 1.08 -17.39 6.84
CA ASP A 295 1.71 -18.59 6.29
C ASP A 295 1.34 -18.72 4.81
N ALA A 296 2.35 -18.79 3.94
CA ALA A 296 2.16 -18.78 2.49
C ALA A 296 1.37 -19.98 1.95
N LEU A 297 1.40 -21.14 2.63
CA LEU A 297 0.70 -22.34 2.20
C LEU A 297 -0.79 -22.31 2.56
N THR A 298 -1.10 -21.94 3.80
CA THR A 298 -2.44 -22.06 4.38
C THR A 298 -3.21 -20.75 4.40
N GLY A 299 -2.54 -19.60 4.23
CA GLY A 299 -3.11 -18.27 4.35
C GLY A 299 -3.59 -17.91 5.75
N LEU A 300 -3.31 -18.73 6.77
CA LEU A 300 -3.52 -18.40 8.18
C LEU A 300 -2.41 -17.46 8.66
N HIS A 301 -2.58 -16.89 9.85
CA HIS A 301 -1.47 -16.16 10.46
C HIS A 301 -0.28 -17.10 10.75
N ASN A 302 0.93 -16.56 10.67
CA ASN A 302 2.12 -17.32 11.02
C ASN A 302 2.40 -17.25 12.54
N ARG A 303 3.31 -18.09 13.01
CA ARG A 303 3.72 -18.17 14.42
C ARG A 303 4.16 -16.81 14.99
N ARG A 304 4.97 -16.05 14.23
CA ARG A 304 5.51 -14.76 14.67
C ARG A 304 4.41 -13.75 14.97
N TYR A 305 3.43 -13.64 14.09
CA TYR A 305 2.27 -12.78 14.30
C TYR A 305 1.46 -13.19 15.52
N MET A 306 1.21 -14.50 15.68
CA MET A 306 0.48 -15.05 16.82
C MET A 306 1.18 -14.71 18.15
N GLU A 307 2.49 -14.95 18.27
CA GLU A 307 3.25 -14.66 19.50
C GLU A 307 3.21 -13.17 19.88
N THR A 308 3.31 -12.27 18.88
CA THR A 308 3.22 -10.82 19.12
C THR A 308 1.80 -10.40 19.53
N HIS A 309 0.78 -10.93 18.84
CA HIS A 309 -0.61 -10.51 19.05
C HIS A 309 -1.23 -11.14 20.28
N LEU A 310 -0.79 -12.32 20.67
CA LEU A 310 -1.23 -13.02 21.88
C LEU A 310 -1.01 -12.18 23.14
N ALA A 311 0.11 -11.46 23.26
CA ALA A 311 0.37 -10.57 24.39
C ALA A 311 -0.72 -9.46 24.49
N THR A 312 -1.03 -8.83 23.36
CA THR A 312 -2.06 -7.78 23.29
C THR A 312 -3.44 -8.32 23.67
N LEU A 313 -3.82 -9.50 23.17
CA LEU A 313 -5.11 -10.12 23.48
C LEU A 313 -5.20 -10.53 24.96
N ALA A 314 -4.11 -11.01 25.54
CA ALA A 314 -4.05 -11.37 26.97
C ALA A 314 -4.19 -10.13 27.87
N ASP A 315 -3.52 -9.04 27.55
CA ASP A 315 -3.66 -7.76 28.27
C ASP A 315 -5.08 -7.22 28.19
N GLN A 316 -5.72 -7.28 27.03
CA GLN A 316 -7.10 -6.86 26.85
C GLN A 316 -8.09 -7.75 27.64
N ALA A 317 -7.91 -9.05 27.61
CA ALA A 317 -8.73 -10.00 28.35
C ALA A 317 -8.59 -9.76 29.87
N ALA A 318 -7.36 -9.63 30.36
CA ALA A 318 -7.07 -9.34 31.77
C ALA A 318 -7.63 -7.99 32.21
N GLY A 319 -7.53 -6.95 31.38
CA GLY A 319 -8.08 -5.61 31.66
C GLY A 319 -9.61 -5.59 31.74
N ARG A 320 -10.29 -6.49 31.01
CA ARG A 320 -11.76 -6.62 30.99
C ARG A 320 -12.28 -7.70 31.94
N GLY A 321 -11.42 -8.46 32.62
CA GLY A 321 -11.82 -9.61 33.44
C GLY A 321 -12.48 -10.71 32.62
N LYS A 322 -12.11 -10.90 31.37
CA LYS A 322 -12.65 -11.90 30.45
C LYS A 322 -11.66 -13.05 30.27
N PRO A 323 -12.15 -14.29 30.07
CA PRO A 323 -11.28 -15.43 29.81
C PRO A 323 -10.62 -15.33 28.42
N LEU A 324 -9.45 -15.95 28.32
CA LEU A 324 -8.74 -16.18 27.06
C LEU A 324 -8.33 -17.64 26.99
N THR A 325 -8.78 -18.39 25.98
CA THR A 325 -8.43 -19.80 25.81
C THR A 325 -7.53 -19.99 24.57
N LEU A 326 -6.52 -20.82 24.74
CA LEU A 326 -5.64 -21.30 23.69
C LEU A 326 -5.99 -22.74 23.31
N MET A 327 -6.07 -23.01 22.03
CA MET A 327 -6.29 -24.31 21.44
C MET A 327 -5.08 -24.66 20.58
N MET A 328 -4.35 -25.71 20.92
CA MET A 328 -3.25 -26.25 20.13
C MET A 328 -3.69 -27.52 19.42
N LEU A 329 -3.42 -27.61 18.13
CA LEU A 329 -3.90 -28.70 17.27
C LEU A 329 -2.73 -29.27 16.48
N ASP A 330 -2.82 -30.58 16.22
CA ASP A 330 -1.83 -31.30 15.40
C ASP A 330 -2.55 -32.36 14.56
N ILE A 331 -2.21 -32.39 13.26
CA ILE A 331 -2.81 -33.36 12.33
C ILE A 331 -2.21 -34.73 12.60
N ASP A 332 -3.06 -35.67 12.99
CA ASP A 332 -2.64 -37.02 13.33
C ASP A 332 -2.04 -37.75 12.11
N PHE A 333 -0.89 -38.39 12.34
CA PHE A 333 -0.17 -39.18 11.33
C PHE A 333 0.21 -38.42 10.05
N PHE A 334 0.41 -37.11 10.11
CA PHE A 334 0.70 -36.28 8.93
C PHE A 334 1.96 -36.74 8.17
N LYS A 335 3.00 -37.19 8.88
CA LYS A 335 4.16 -37.79 8.27
C LYS A 335 3.80 -39.03 7.41
N ALA A 336 2.94 -39.91 7.90
CA ALA A 336 2.50 -41.07 7.14
C ALA A 336 1.69 -40.69 5.89
N ILE A 337 0.96 -39.58 5.94
CA ILE A 337 0.27 -39.02 4.77
C ILE A 337 1.31 -38.58 3.73
N ASN A 338 2.34 -37.83 4.12
CA ASN A 338 3.41 -37.43 3.22
C ASN A 338 4.17 -38.64 2.62
N ASP A 339 4.50 -39.60 3.46
CA ASP A 339 5.23 -40.81 3.03
C ASP A 339 4.43 -41.67 2.04
N SER A 340 3.08 -41.72 2.20
CA SER A 340 2.21 -42.56 1.39
C SER A 340 1.68 -41.88 0.13
N TYR A 341 1.50 -40.56 0.14
CA TYR A 341 0.82 -39.81 -0.91
C TYR A 341 1.64 -38.65 -1.50
N GLY A 342 2.86 -38.44 -0.97
CA GLY A 342 3.74 -37.34 -1.41
C GLY A 342 3.45 -36.00 -0.72
N HIS A 343 4.41 -35.10 -0.77
CA HIS A 343 4.34 -33.78 -0.13
C HIS A 343 3.22 -32.90 -0.70
N ASP A 344 2.92 -33.02 -2.01
CA ASP A 344 1.83 -32.26 -2.63
C ASP A 344 0.46 -32.61 -2.00
N ALA A 345 0.25 -33.90 -1.66
CA ALA A 345 -0.96 -34.33 -0.94
C ALA A 345 -0.99 -33.81 0.50
N GLY A 346 0.14 -33.76 1.17
CA GLY A 346 0.27 -33.13 2.49
C GLY A 346 -0.06 -31.63 2.44
N ASP A 347 0.41 -30.93 1.42
CA ASP A 347 0.09 -29.52 1.20
C ASP A 347 -1.41 -29.29 0.96
N ASP A 348 -2.07 -30.17 0.19
CA ASP A 348 -3.54 -30.13 -0.02
C ASP A 348 -4.28 -30.34 1.32
N VAL A 349 -3.80 -31.29 2.16
CA VAL A 349 -4.35 -31.50 3.51
C VAL A 349 -4.20 -30.26 4.38
N LEU A 350 -3.04 -29.63 4.40
CA LEU A 350 -2.80 -28.41 5.19
C LEU A 350 -3.70 -27.26 4.77
N ARG A 351 -3.88 -27.05 3.46
CA ARG A 351 -4.79 -26.01 2.92
C ARG A 351 -6.25 -26.27 3.31
N GLU A 352 -6.74 -27.49 3.11
CA GLU A 352 -8.11 -27.87 3.44
C GLU A 352 -8.36 -27.84 4.94
N PHE A 353 -7.38 -28.27 5.76
CA PHE A 353 -7.45 -28.19 7.23
C PHE A 353 -7.61 -26.75 7.69
N ALA A 354 -6.80 -25.83 7.17
CA ALA A 354 -6.88 -24.41 7.46
C ALA A 354 -8.25 -23.80 7.08
N LEU A 355 -8.79 -24.21 5.93
CA LEU A 355 -10.11 -23.76 5.47
C LEU A 355 -11.23 -24.22 6.42
N ARG A 356 -11.22 -25.50 6.84
CA ARG A 356 -12.21 -26.05 7.78
C ARG A 356 -12.08 -25.40 9.15
N MET A 357 -10.84 -25.15 9.60
CA MET A 357 -10.57 -24.45 10.85
C MET A 357 -11.17 -23.04 10.85
N ARG A 358 -10.92 -22.24 9.79
CA ARG A 358 -11.52 -20.89 9.63
C ARG A 358 -13.05 -20.91 9.67
N LYS A 359 -13.70 -21.89 9.04
CA LYS A 359 -15.16 -22.04 9.05
C LYS A 359 -15.72 -22.41 10.43
N SER A 360 -14.89 -22.96 11.29
CA SER A 360 -15.31 -23.47 12.61
C SER A 360 -15.14 -22.47 13.76
N ILE A 361 -14.51 -21.32 13.51
CA ILE A 361 -14.19 -20.29 14.51
C ILE A 361 -14.86 -18.96 14.18
N ARG A 362 -14.85 -18.01 15.12
CA ARG A 362 -15.40 -16.65 14.96
C ARG A 362 -14.38 -15.73 14.30
N GLY A 363 -14.85 -14.62 13.73
CA GLY A 363 -13.96 -13.61 13.14
C GLY A 363 -13.01 -12.91 14.14
N ILE A 364 -13.31 -12.95 15.43
CA ILE A 364 -12.46 -12.43 16.52
C ILE A 364 -11.42 -13.43 17.00
N ASP A 365 -11.56 -14.73 16.67
CA ASP A 365 -10.60 -15.74 17.03
C ASP A 365 -9.39 -15.69 16.09
N LEU A 366 -8.20 -15.83 16.63
CA LEU A 366 -6.96 -15.79 15.87
C LEU A 366 -6.51 -17.20 15.51
N ALA A 367 -6.55 -17.55 14.22
CA ALA A 367 -6.07 -18.83 13.71
C ALA A 367 -4.66 -18.71 13.13
N CYS A 368 -3.76 -19.60 13.52
CA CYS A 368 -2.36 -19.56 13.17
C CYS A 368 -1.83 -20.97 12.80
N ARG A 369 -0.95 -21.03 11.80
CA ARG A 369 -0.07 -22.18 11.60
C ARG A 369 1.18 -21.98 12.45
N TYR A 370 1.35 -22.85 13.44
CA TYR A 370 2.44 -22.73 14.43
C TYR A 370 3.75 -23.31 13.90
N GLY A 371 3.67 -24.38 13.11
CA GLY A 371 4.80 -24.97 12.40
C GLY A 371 4.41 -26.33 11.81
N GLY A 372 5.01 -26.74 10.70
CA GLY A 372 4.75 -28.04 10.09
C GLY A 372 3.26 -28.38 9.97
N GLU A 373 2.81 -29.32 10.79
CA GLU A 373 1.43 -29.83 10.92
C GLU A 373 0.70 -29.30 12.16
N GLU A 374 1.29 -28.32 12.87
CA GLU A 374 0.76 -27.77 14.12
C GLU A 374 0.07 -26.43 13.89
N PHE A 375 -1.08 -26.25 14.53
CA PHE A 375 -1.90 -25.05 14.47
C PHE A 375 -2.27 -24.54 15.86
N VAL A 376 -2.49 -23.25 15.99
CA VAL A 376 -2.95 -22.63 17.23
C VAL A 376 -4.16 -21.73 16.93
N ILE A 377 -5.17 -21.81 17.80
CA ILE A 377 -6.28 -20.87 17.83
C ILE A 377 -6.28 -20.14 19.17
N VAL A 378 -6.27 -18.81 19.12
CA VAL A 378 -6.45 -17.97 20.30
C VAL A 378 -7.89 -17.50 20.32
N MET A 379 -8.61 -17.75 21.40
CA MET A 379 -10.03 -17.50 21.56
C MET A 379 -10.28 -16.45 22.65
N PRO A 380 -10.33 -15.16 22.34
CA PRO A 380 -10.67 -14.11 23.30
C PRO A 380 -12.10 -14.28 23.81
N GLU A 381 -12.33 -13.83 25.05
CA GLU A 381 -13.65 -13.84 25.71
C GLU A 381 -14.34 -15.22 25.66
N THR A 382 -13.54 -16.30 25.73
CA THR A 382 -14.02 -17.69 25.62
C THR A 382 -13.44 -18.51 26.76
N ASP A 383 -14.30 -19.09 27.58
CA ASP A 383 -13.91 -20.01 28.66
C ASP A 383 -13.55 -21.40 28.14
N LEU A 384 -12.95 -22.20 29.01
CA LEU A 384 -12.45 -23.54 28.67
C LEU A 384 -13.58 -24.49 28.21
N HIS A 385 -14.78 -24.37 28.79
CA HIS A 385 -15.93 -25.24 28.45
C HIS A 385 -16.43 -24.92 27.02
N VAL A 386 -16.63 -23.64 26.72
CA VAL A 386 -17.06 -23.19 25.38
C VAL A 386 -16.00 -23.53 24.35
N ALA A 387 -14.71 -23.30 24.65
CA ALA A 387 -13.59 -23.69 23.78
C ALA A 387 -13.58 -25.20 23.50
N GLY A 388 -13.89 -26.03 24.52
CA GLY A 388 -14.01 -27.48 24.37
C GLY A 388 -15.11 -27.90 23.40
N MET A 389 -16.26 -27.21 23.42
CA MET A 389 -17.32 -27.45 22.45
C MET A 389 -16.92 -27.09 21.03
N VAL A 390 -16.21 -25.98 20.86
CA VAL A 390 -15.68 -25.56 19.55
C VAL A 390 -14.63 -26.55 19.04
N ALA A 391 -13.71 -26.97 19.91
CA ALA A 391 -12.68 -27.96 19.60
C ALA A 391 -13.28 -29.30 19.16
N GLU A 392 -14.28 -29.80 19.88
CA GLU A 392 -14.92 -31.06 19.54
C GLU A 392 -15.73 -30.97 18.23
N ARG A 393 -16.39 -29.85 17.97
CA ARG A 393 -17.04 -29.58 16.68
C ARG A 393 -16.04 -29.58 15.53
N LEU A 394 -14.90 -28.89 15.69
CA LEU A 394 -13.82 -28.86 14.70
C LEU A 394 -13.25 -30.28 14.49
N ARG A 395 -12.91 -31.00 15.55
CA ARG A 395 -12.42 -32.37 15.47
C ARG A 395 -13.35 -33.28 14.68
N ARG A 396 -14.65 -33.21 14.95
CA ARG A 396 -15.66 -33.99 14.22
C ARG A 396 -15.76 -33.58 12.76
N SER A 397 -15.72 -32.29 12.45
CA SER A 397 -15.71 -31.81 11.06
C SER A 397 -14.50 -32.32 10.28
N ILE A 398 -13.33 -32.39 10.92
CA ILE A 398 -12.12 -32.95 10.34
C ILE A 398 -12.26 -34.46 10.11
N ALA A 399 -12.71 -35.20 11.11
CA ALA A 399 -12.76 -36.68 11.07
C ALA A 399 -13.88 -37.24 10.18
N ASN A 400 -15.02 -36.54 10.04
CA ASN A 400 -16.19 -37.06 9.36
C ASN A 400 -16.21 -36.81 7.84
N GLU A 401 -15.43 -35.87 7.37
CA GLU A 401 -15.36 -35.51 5.95
C GLU A 401 -13.97 -35.82 5.37
N PRO A 402 -13.85 -36.75 4.43
CA PRO A 402 -12.54 -37.03 3.80
C PRO A 402 -11.94 -35.83 3.10
N PHE A 403 -10.63 -35.73 3.13
CA PHE A 403 -9.87 -34.67 2.47
C PHE A 403 -9.63 -35.00 1.00
N SER A 404 -9.88 -34.04 0.12
CA SER A 404 -9.61 -34.18 -1.31
C SER A 404 -8.18 -33.77 -1.62
N VAL A 405 -7.37 -34.68 -2.16
CA VAL A 405 -5.98 -34.43 -2.55
C VAL A 405 -5.77 -34.70 -4.03
N HIS A 406 -4.62 -34.25 -4.57
CA HIS A 406 -4.31 -34.37 -5.98
C HIS A 406 -5.40 -33.82 -6.92
N LYS A 407 -5.83 -32.56 -6.65
CA LYS A 407 -6.92 -31.88 -7.39
C LYS A 407 -8.25 -32.64 -7.42
N GLY A 408 -8.56 -33.33 -6.32
CA GLY A 408 -9.82 -34.07 -6.15
C GLY A 408 -9.78 -35.52 -6.62
N ASN A 409 -8.65 -36.01 -7.14
CA ASN A 409 -8.56 -37.39 -7.67
C ASN A 409 -8.52 -38.46 -6.58
N LYS A 410 -8.22 -38.09 -5.33
CA LYS A 410 -8.14 -39.03 -4.21
C LYS A 410 -8.72 -38.42 -2.95
N ARG A 411 -9.36 -39.27 -2.13
CA ARG A 411 -9.87 -38.90 -0.83
C ARG A 411 -9.12 -39.67 0.26
N ILE A 412 -8.76 -38.97 1.34
CA ILE A 412 -8.06 -39.55 2.50
C ILE A 412 -8.74 -39.11 3.78
N ASP A 413 -8.79 -40.01 4.76
CA ASP A 413 -9.28 -39.71 6.09
C ASP A 413 -8.18 -39.07 6.92
N VAL A 414 -8.51 -37.99 7.59
CA VAL A 414 -7.59 -37.22 8.44
C VAL A 414 -8.24 -37.02 9.79
N THR A 415 -7.47 -37.11 10.85
CA THR A 415 -7.91 -36.80 12.21
C THR A 415 -7.01 -35.75 12.84
N VAL A 416 -7.44 -35.16 13.94
CA VAL A 416 -6.71 -34.12 14.65
C VAL A 416 -6.75 -34.37 16.16
N SER A 417 -5.62 -34.22 16.81
CA SER A 417 -5.51 -34.15 18.27
C SER A 417 -5.52 -32.71 18.72
N VAL A 418 -6.19 -32.40 19.83
CA VAL A 418 -6.40 -31.05 20.31
C VAL A 418 -6.09 -30.94 21.80
N GLY A 419 -5.30 -29.95 22.18
CA GLY A 419 -5.03 -29.55 23.56
C GLY A 419 -5.55 -28.14 23.85
N LEU A 420 -6.21 -27.95 24.97
CA LEU A 420 -6.79 -26.67 25.40
C LEU A 420 -6.18 -26.19 26.73
N SER A 421 -5.97 -24.88 26.84
CA SER A 421 -5.64 -24.24 28.12
C SER A 421 -6.25 -22.84 28.16
N THR A 422 -6.59 -22.36 29.36
CA THR A 422 -7.14 -21.01 29.57
C THR A 422 -6.17 -20.18 30.41
N LEU A 423 -6.08 -18.89 30.12
CA LEU A 423 -5.38 -17.92 30.97
C LEU A 423 -6.19 -17.75 32.26
N GLU A 424 -5.65 -18.20 33.39
CA GLU A 424 -6.37 -18.26 34.65
C GLU A 424 -6.25 -16.97 35.48
N HIS A 425 -5.06 -16.32 35.47
CA HIS A 425 -4.78 -15.18 36.32
C HIS A 425 -4.14 -14.05 35.57
N LYS A 426 -4.43 -12.81 35.99
CA LYS A 426 -3.74 -11.62 35.51
C LYS A 426 -2.25 -11.71 35.87
N GLY A 427 -1.38 -11.71 34.85
CA GLY A 427 0.07 -11.81 35.01
C GLY A 427 0.64 -13.23 34.90
N GLU A 428 -0.16 -14.23 34.59
CA GLU A 428 0.34 -15.56 34.20
C GLU A 428 1.19 -15.44 32.92
N PRO A 429 2.41 -15.99 32.90
CA PRO A 429 3.23 -15.98 31.70
C PRO A 429 2.55 -16.73 30.54
N LEU A 430 2.44 -16.12 29.39
CA LEU A 430 1.80 -16.72 28.21
C LEU A 430 2.52 -17.99 27.74
N SER A 431 3.83 -18.09 28.00
CA SER A 431 4.61 -19.31 27.80
C SER A 431 4.06 -20.50 28.58
N ASP A 432 3.55 -20.26 29.78
CA ASP A 432 3.03 -21.33 30.65
C ASP A 432 1.64 -21.77 30.17
N VAL A 433 0.82 -20.85 29.68
CA VAL A 433 -0.46 -21.15 29.05
C VAL A 433 -0.25 -21.99 27.78
N LEU A 434 0.69 -21.58 26.91
CA LEU A 434 1.06 -22.36 25.72
C LEU A 434 1.58 -23.75 26.08
N LYS A 435 2.44 -23.85 27.09
CA LYS A 435 2.99 -25.13 27.58
C LYS A 435 1.91 -26.06 28.15
N ARG A 436 0.88 -25.51 28.81
CA ARG A 436 -0.23 -26.32 29.31
C ARG A 436 -1.08 -26.85 28.14
N ALA A 437 -1.34 -26.05 27.11
CA ALA A 437 -2.02 -26.50 25.89
C ALA A 437 -1.23 -27.59 25.17
N ASP A 438 0.08 -27.42 25.02
CA ASP A 438 0.98 -28.41 24.41
C ASP A 438 1.01 -29.72 25.21
N THR A 439 1.09 -29.67 26.55
CA THR A 439 0.99 -30.84 27.42
C THR A 439 -0.34 -31.56 27.24
N ALA A 440 -1.44 -30.84 27.10
CA ALA A 440 -2.75 -31.43 26.84
C ALA A 440 -2.82 -32.06 25.44
N LEU A 441 -2.26 -31.44 24.42
CA LEU A 441 -2.11 -32.01 23.07
C LEU A 441 -1.27 -33.30 23.08
N TYR A 442 -0.17 -33.29 23.78
CA TYR A 442 0.67 -34.48 23.93
C TYR A 442 -0.11 -35.68 24.60
N ARG A 443 -0.93 -35.39 25.61
CA ARG A 443 -1.83 -36.40 26.21
C ARG A 443 -2.85 -36.89 25.18
N ALA A 444 -3.49 -35.98 24.39
CA ALA A 444 -4.41 -36.35 23.34
C ALA A 444 -3.79 -37.34 22.34
N LYS A 445 -2.54 -37.11 21.95
CA LYS A 445 -1.78 -38.02 21.07
C LYS A 445 -1.51 -39.37 21.69
N ASN A 446 -1.09 -39.41 22.97
CA ASN A 446 -0.75 -40.67 23.68
C ASN A 446 -1.99 -41.51 24.03
N ASP A 447 -3.11 -40.87 24.33
CA ASP A 447 -4.34 -41.55 24.71
C ASP A 447 -5.12 -42.13 23.50
N GLY A 448 -4.52 -42.13 22.30
CA GLY A 448 -5.05 -42.77 21.09
C GLY A 448 -5.51 -41.77 19.99
N ARG A 449 -5.08 -40.55 20.07
CA ARG A 449 -5.34 -39.48 19.03
C ARG A 449 -6.83 -39.18 18.81
N ASN A 450 -7.13 -38.36 17.81
CA ASN A 450 -8.49 -37.98 17.39
C ASN A 450 -9.38 -37.57 18.58
N ARG A 451 -8.89 -36.70 19.45
CA ARG A 451 -9.58 -36.27 20.67
C ARG A 451 -9.18 -34.89 21.14
N VAL A 452 -10.00 -34.33 21.99
CA VAL A 452 -9.78 -33.07 22.70
C VAL A 452 -9.41 -33.37 24.15
N VAL A 453 -8.33 -32.75 24.63
CA VAL A 453 -7.91 -32.82 26.04
C VAL A 453 -7.80 -31.40 26.59
N MET A 454 -8.38 -31.14 27.74
CA MET A 454 -8.31 -29.87 28.45
C MET A 454 -7.20 -29.94 29.51
N ALA A 455 -6.34 -28.92 29.55
CA ALA A 455 -5.38 -28.79 30.63
C ALA A 455 -6.11 -28.49 31.94
N PRO A 456 -5.69 -29.12 33.07
CA PRO A 456 -6.18 -28.71 34.38
C PRO A 456 -5.72 -27.28 34.69
N PRO A 457 -6.46 -26.54 35.54
CA PRO A 457 -6.00 -25.25 36.02
C PRO A 457 -4.65 -25.40 36.73
N PRO A 458 -3.77 -24.39 36.72
CA PRO A 458 -2.52 -24.43 37.46
C PRO A 458 -2.84 -24.63 38.94
N ASN A 459 -2.16 -25.56 39.58
CA ASN A 459 -2.25 -25.73 41.02
C ASN A 459 -1.76 -24.45 41.72
N GLU A 460 -2.42 -24.01 42.79
CA GLU A 460 -2.05 -22.82 43.58
C GLU A 460 -0.60 -22.79 44.10
N HIS A 461 0.15 -23.86 43.91
CA HIS A 461 1.52 -24.08 44.38
C HIS A 461 2.55 -24.28 43.23
N GLY A 462 2.37 -23.77 42.06
CA GLY A 462 3.44 -23.58 41.07
C GLY A 462 4.28 -24.82 40.66
N TYR A 463 3.81 -26.05 40.85
CA TYR A 463 4.53 -27.26 40.52
C TYR A 463 3.82 -28.04 39.40
N LEU A 464 4.40 -28.01 38.21
CA LEU A 464 4.14 -29.01 37.19
C LEU A 464 4.76 -30.32 37.65
N PRO A 465 4.06 -31.49 37.63
CA PRO A 465 4.71 -32.75 37.90
C PRO A 465 5.80 -32.96 36.87
N GLN A 466 7.07 -33.09 37.33
CA GLN A 466 8.19 -33.47 36.50
C GLN A 466 7.84 -34.79 35.79
N ALA A 467 8.01 -34.81 34.46
CA ALA A 467 7.97 -36.06 33.72
C ALA A 467 8.99 -37.02 34.33
N VAL A 468 8.51 -38.13 34.88
CA VAL A 468 9.35 -39.21 35.37
C VAL A 468 10.16 -39.72 34.19
N GLY A 469 11.44 -39.36 34.13
CA GLY A 469 12.37 -39.90 33.18
C GLY A 469 12.51 -41.39 33.40
N SER A 470 11.96 -42.19 32.50
CA SER A 470 12.35 -43.60 32.38
C SER A 470 13.72 -43.64 31.73
N GLY A 471 14.75 -43.78 32.58
CA GLY A 471 16.04 -44.26 32.13
C GLY A 471 15.92 -45.70 31.60
N ARG A 472 16.38 -45.86 30.41
CA ARG A 472 17.22 -46.94 29.85
C ARG A 472 17.12 -46.91 28.34
#